data_26522773b1ae80bfc4e60eeb501adb32
#
_entry.id   26522773b1ae80bfc4e60eeb501adb32
#
_cell.length_a   1.000
_cell.length_b   1.000
_cell.length_c   1.000
_cell.angle_alpha   90.00
_cell.angle_beta   90.00
_cell.angle_gamma   90.00
#
_symmetry.space_group_name_H-M   'P 1'
#
loop_
_entity.id
_entity.type
_entity.pdbx_description
1 polymer ?
#
loop_
_entity_poly.entity_id
_entity_poly.type
_entity_poly.pdbx_seq_one_letter_code
_entity_poly.pdbx_strand_id
1 'polypeptide(L)'
;MKKILKSFFVFCAMIFFASCSSYNSVKRMQRMEEGVANPTTKEELEEAIKKYEKRAMDLALTDGQVGIWYKILGTRYLDQRLYGKAMECFKNAVAYYPDNANLYYYVAICAGYMAHTELDYEGNGASSAAIKKMNYLKLAENSYLQAISINPNYYRALYGIGVLYVFEFGEDEKAIPYLEKFLSTQLKDTDAMFVLARAYYSTYQYEKAVSLYDKIIELKPNAEKVQEAQANKSKVLEAQYQ
;
A
#
# COMPACT_ATOMS: atom_id res chain seq x y z
N MET A 1 5.15 -43.00 32.76
CA MET A 1 5.33 -43.67 31.46
C MET A 1 4.52 -43.06 30.34
N LYS A 2 3.20 -42.78 30.45
CA LYS A 2 2.37 -42.23 29.34
C LYS A 2 2.80 -40.82 28.84
N LYS A 3 3.37 -39.95 29.68
CA LYS A 3 3.82 -38.60 29.28
C LYS A 3 5.14 -38.62 28.47
N ILE A 4 6.06 -39.54 28.82
CA ILE A 4 7.35 -39.70 28.16
C ILE A 4 7.13 -40.29 26.73
N LEU A 5 6.17 -41.21 26.60
CA LEU A 5 5.83 -41.82 25.31
C LEU A 5 5.21 -40.82 24.34
N LYS A 6 4.36 -39.88 24.83
CA LYS A 6 3.79 -38.78 23.99
C LYS A 6 4.86 -37.77 23.51
N SER A 7 5.82 -37.44 24.39
CA SER A 7 6.93 -36.54 24.03
C SER A 7 7.84 -37.14 22.98
N PHE A 8 8.10 -38.47 23.08
CA PHE A 8 8.91 -39.18 22.11
C PHE A 8 8.23 -39.28 20.71
N PHE A 9 6.89 -39.46 20.71
CA PHE A 9 6.11 -39.50 19.45
C PHE A 9 6.08 -38.15 18.75
N VAL A 10 5.99 -37.04 19.48
CA VAL A 10 6.03 -35.66 18.92
C VAL A 10 7.43 -35.34 18.37
N PHE A 11 8.50 -35.79 19.05
CA PHE A 11 9.87 -35.58 18.59
C PHE A 11 10.19 -36.40 17.35
N CYS A 12 9.72 -37.65 17.25
CA CYS A 12 9.84 -38.47 16.03
C CYS A 12 9.04 -37.88 14.85
N ALA A 13 7.84 -37.30 15.09
CA ALA A 13 7.05 -36.67 14.05
C ALA A 13 7.75 -35.43 13.49
N MET A 14 8.41 -34.60 14.32
CA MET A 14 9.17 -33.43 13.83
C MET A 14 10.40 -33.84 12.99
N ILE A 15 11.05 -34.93 13.29
CA ILE A 15 12.18 -35.45 12.48
C ILE A 15 11.70 -35.94 11.11
N PHE A 16 10.51 -36.53 11.02
CA PHE A 16 9.92 -36.95 9.74
C PHE A 16 9.56 -35.77 8.83
N PHE A 17 9.07 -34.64 9.37
CA PHE A 17 8.75 -33.45 8.56
C PHE A 17 10.01 -32.72 8.06
N ALA A 18 11.09 -32.66 8.84
CA ALA A 18 12.37 -32.13 8.41
C ALA A 18 13.04 -32.99 7.32
N SER A 19 12.89 -34.32 7.40
CA SER A 19 13.40 -35.27 6.40
C SER A 19 12.68 -35.14 5.04
N CYS A 20 11.35 -34.90 5.02
CA CYS A 20 10.60 -34.73 3.76
C CYS A 20 11.00 -33.47 2.99
N SER A 21 11.30 -32.36 3.68
CA SER A 21 11.73 -31.12 3.03
C SER A 21 13.11 -31.28 2.35
N SER A 22 14.06 -31.92 3.05
CA SER A 22 15.40 -32.20 2.51
C SER A 22 15.34 -33.20 1.34
N TYR A 23 14.52 -34.26 1.45
CA TYR A 23 14.33 -35.24 0.40
C TYR A 23 13.76 -34.63 -0.89
N ASN A 24 12.79 -33.73 -0.79
CA ASN A 24 12.21 -33.05 -1.91
C ASN A 24 13.20 -32.09 -2.61
N SER A 25 14.08 -31.43 -1.87
CA SER A 25 15.11 -30.55 -2.43
C SER A 25 16.19 -31.37 -3.15
N VAL A 26 16.63 -32.48 -2.59
CA VAL A 26 17.59 -33.41 -3.23
C VAL A 26 17.00 -34.03 -4.50
N LYS A 27 15.75 -34.48 -4.44
CA LYS A 27 15.06 -35.06 -5.63
C LYS A 27 14.82 -34.01 -6.72
N ARG A 28 14.62 -32.73 -6.33
CA ARG A 28 14.54 -31.61 -7.28
C ARG A 28 15.89 -31.29 -7.92
N MET A 29 16.97 -31.32 -7.13
CA MET A 29 18.35 -31.20 -7.67
C MET A 29 18.68 -32.35 -8.59
N GLN A 30 18.41 -33.61 -8.22
CA GLN A 30 18.64 -34.76 -9.08
C GLN A 30 17.88 -34.69 -10.41
N ARG A 31 16.61 -34.24 -10.41
CA ARG A 31 15.86 -34.01 -11.67
C ARG A 31 16.42 -32.84 -12.50
N MET A 32 17.07 -31.88 -11.87
CA MET A 32 17.78 -30.81 -12.59
C MET A 32 19.11 -31.36 -13.18
N GLU A 33 19.74 -32.32 -12.52
CA GLU A 33 20.95 -33.00 -12.98
C GLU A 33 20.65 -34.04 -14.10
N GLU A 34 19.52 -34.73 -14.04
CA GLU A 34 19.09 -35.72 -15.06
C GLU A 34 18.86 -35.10 -16.45
N GLY A 35 18.66 -33.80 -16.54
CA GLY A 35 18.50 -33.07 -17.81
C GLY A 35 19.78 -32.46 -18.38
N VAL A 36 20.89 -32.58 -17.66
CA VAL A 36 22.21 -32.07 -18.04
C VAL A 36 23.10 -33.25 -18.39
N ALA A 37 23.57 -33.34 -19.63
CA ALA A 37 24.72 -34.20 -19.95
C ALA A 37 25.82 -33.76 -18.96
N ASN A 38 26.25 -34.69 -18.07
CA ASN A 38 27.24 -34.41 -17.03
C ASN A 38 28.52 -33.85 -17.68
N PRO A 39 28.77 -32.53 -17.58
CA PRO A 39 29.99 -31.95 -18.13
C PRO A 39 31.15 -32.50 -17.32
N THR A 40 32.12 -33.09 -18.03
CA THR A 40 33.30 -33.74 -17.43
C THR A 40 34.57 -32.92 -17.60
N THR A 41 34.59 -32.03 -18.60
CA THR A 41 35.73 -31.17 -18.87
C THR A 41 35.45 -29.75 -18.32
N LYS A 42 36.52 -28.97 -18.13
CA LYS A 42 36.43 -27.57 -17.67
C LYS A 42 35.62 -26.72 -18.66
N GLU A 43 35.87 -26.90 -19.93
CA GLU A 43 35.21 -26.19 -21.04
C GLU A 43 33.72 -26.50 -21.09
N GLU A 44 33.31 -27.75 -20.91
CA GLU A 44 31.91 -28.19 -20.85
C GLU A 44 31.20 -27.60 -19.62
N LEU A 45 31.89 -27.50 -18.47
CA LEU A 45 31.36 -26.85 -17.26
C LEU A 45 31.14 -25.37 -17.48
N GLU A 46 32.09 -24.65 -18.07
CA GLU A 46 31.97 -23.23 -18.37
C GLU A 46 30.80 -22.95 -19.34
N GLU A 47 30.63 -23.79 -20.36
CA GLU A 47 29.50 -23.67 -21.30
C GLU A 47 28.17 -23.95 -20.62
N ALA A 48 28.09 -24.98 -19.78
CA ALA A 48 26.89 -25.31 -19.02
C ALA A 48 26.51 -24.16 -18.07
N ILE A 49 27.46 -23.62 -17.32
CA ILE A 49 27.21 -22.46 -16.43
C ILE A 49 26.64 -21.29 -17.21
N LYS A 50 27.28 -20.90 -18.32
CA LYS A 50 26.83 -19.78 -19.16
C LYS A 50 25.41 -20.00 -19.71
N LYS A 51 25.07 -21.21 -20.09
CA LYS A 51 23.73 -21.57 -20.57
C LYS A 51 22.66 -21.44 -19.49
N TYR A 52 22.96 -21.89 -18.26
CA TYR A 52 22.01 -21.82 -17.16
C TYR A 52 21.87 -20.40 -16.60
N GLU A 53 22.94 -19.61 -16.56
CA GLU A 53 22.90 -18.18 -16.21
C GLU A 53 22.01 -17.39 -17.19
N LYS A 54 22.15 -17.65 -18.50
CA LYS A 54 21.28 -17.04 -19.51
C LYS A 54 19.80 -17.40 -19.28
N ARG A 55 19.52 -18.68 -19.01
CA ARG A 55 18.13 -19.14 -18.75
C ARG A 55 17.55 -18.55 -17.48
N ALA A 56 18.34 -18.40 -16.42
CA ALA A 56 17.92 -17.74 -15.19
C ALA A 56 17.57 -16.26 -15.43
N MET A 57 18.37 -15.56 -16.24
CA MET A 57 18.11 -14.18 -16.65
C MET A 57 16.81 -14.07 -17.48
N ASP A 58 16.58 -14.97 -18.43
CA ASP A 58 15.36 -14.99 -19.25
C ASP A 58 14.11 -15.22 -18.38
N LEU A 59 14.20 -16.07 -17.35
CA LEU A 59 13.09 -16.27 -16.39
C LEU A 59 12.82 -15.02 -15.56
N ALA A 60 13.85 -14.37 -15.04
CA ALA A 60 13.72 -13.13 -14.25
C ALA A 60 13.11 -12.00 -15.10
N LEU A 61 13.49 -11.87 -16.37
CA LEU A 61 12.88 -10.90 -17.30
C LEU A 61 11.40 -11.20 -17.54
N THR A 62 11.03 -12.48 -17.67
CA THR A 62 9.65 -12.91 -17.87
C THR A 62 8.79 -12.57 -16.64
N ASP A 63 9.27 -12.85 -15.44
CA ASP A 63 8.58 -12.51 -14.19
C ASP A 63 8.38 -10.98 -14.06
N GLY A 64 9.41 -10.20 -14.37
CA GLY A 64 9.30 -8.74 -14.41
C GLY A 64 8.24 -8.27 -15.40
N GLN A 65 8.16 -8.86 -16.58
CA GLN A 65 7.15 -8.51 -17.58
C GLN A 65 5.73 -8.81 -17.09
N VAL A 66 5.52 -9.94 -16.41
CA VAL A 66 4.21 -10.30 -15.82
C VAL A 66 3.78 -9.26 -14.78
N GLY A 67 4.67 -8.82 -13.91
CA GLY A 67 4.39 -7.77 -12.93
C GLY A 67 3.97 -6.44 -13.58
N ILE A 68 4.61 -6.06 -14.70
CA ILE A 68 4.23 -4.88 -15.49
C ILE A 68 2.82 -5.05 -16.06
N TRP A 69 2.48 -6.22 -16.60
CA TRP A 69 1.14 -6.47 -17.14
C TRP A 69 0.05 -6.41 -16.07
N TYR A 70 0.29 -6.95 -14.88
CA TYR A 70 -0.63 -6.79 -13.76
C TYR A 70 -0.84 -5.32 -13.39
N LYS A 71 0.22 -4.50 -13.35
CA LYS A 71 0.09 -3.07 -13.11
C LYS A 71 -0.78 -2.38 -14.17
N ILE A 72 -0.52 -2.66 -15.46
CA ILE A 72 -1.29 -2.08 -16.59
C ILE A 72 -2.76 -2.50 -16.51
N LEU A 73 -3.03 -3.79 -16.28
CA LEU A 73 -4.38 -4.32 -16.16
C LEU A 73 -5.10 -3.70 -14.96
N GLY A 74 -4.43 -3.60 -13.82
CA GLY A 74 -4.95 -2.93 -12.62
C GLY A 74 -5.34 -1.47 -12.88
N THR A 75 -4.52 -0.72 -13.62
CA THR A 75 -4.84 0.65 -14.00
C THR A 75 -6.09 0.72 -14.88
N ARG A 76 -6.23 -0.16 -15.84
CA ARG A 76 -7.43 -0.22 -16.70
C ARG A 76 -8.71 -0.55 -15.92
N TYR A 77 -8.62 -1.47 -14.93
CA TYR A 77 -9.75 -1.76 -14.04
C TYR A 77 -10.07 -0.56 -13.13
N LEU A 78 -9.05 0.16 -12.66
CA LEU A 78 -9.24 1.37 -11.85
C LEU A 78 -9.98 2.46 -12.65
N ASP A 79 -9.59 2.70 -13.91
CA ASP A 79 -10.26 3.65 -14.82
C ASP A 79 -11.73 3.28 -15.06
N GLN A 80 -12.04 1.98 -15.05
CA GLN A 80 -13.41 1.45 -15.16
C GLN A 80 -14.15 1.40 -13.82
N ARG A 81 -13.55 1.89 -12.73
CA ARG A 81 -14.07 1.84 -11.36
C ARG A 81 -14.31 0.41 -10.83
N LEU A 82 -13.66 -0.59 -11.40
CA LEU A 82 -13.71 -1.98 -10.95
C LEU A 82 -12.66 -2.20 -9.84
N TYR A 83 -12.85 -1.51 -8.71
CA TYR A 83 -11.86 -1.36 -7.64
C TYR A 83 -11.36 -2.69 -7.06
N GLY A 84 -12.25 -3.68 -6.90
CA GLY A 84 -11.86 -5.00 -6.41
C GLY A 84 -10.90 -5.73 -7.35
N LYS A 85 -11.19 -5.73 -8.67
CA LYS A 85 -10.30 -6.33 -9.69
C LYS A 85 -9.00 -5.55 -9.82
N ALA A 86 -9.06 -4.23 -9.77
CA ALA A 86 -7.87 -3.38 -9.78
C ALA A 86 -6.95 -3.69 -8.61
N MET A 87 -7.51 -3.77 -7.39
CA MET A 87 -6.76 -4.10 -6.17
C MET A 87 -6.07 -5.46 -6.27
N GLU A 88 -6.76 -6.48 -6.77
CA GLU A 88 -6.18 -7.81 -6.97
C GLU A 88 -4.99 -7.76 -7.94
N CYS A 89 -5.14 -7.07 -9.08
CA CYS A 89 -4.04 -6.88 -10.03
C CYS A 89 -2.85 -6.14 -9.41
N PHE A 90 -3.08 -5.06 -8.65
CA PHE A 90 -1.98 -4.35 -7.99
C PHE A 90 -1.30 -5.17 -6.90
N LYS A 91 -2.04 -5.98 -6.14
CA LYS A 91 -1.46 -6.94 -5.18
C LYS A 91 -0.59 -7.98 -5.88
N ASN A 92 -1.05 -8.50 -7.02
CA ASN A 92 -0.24 -9.41 -7.83
C ASN A 92 1.02 -8.73 -8.37
N ALA A 93 0.92 -7.46 -8.83
CA ALA A 93 2.09 -6.69 -9.27
C ALA A 93 3.10 -6.44 -8.13
N VAL A 94 2.64 -6.23 -6.89
CA VAL A 94 3.50 -6.09 -5.70
C VAL A 94 4.35 -7.34 -5.46
N ALA A 95 3.82 -8.55 -5.74
CA ALA A 95 4.58 -9.78 -5.58
C ALA A 95 5.83 -9.84 -6.48
N TYR A 96 5.79 -9.18 -7.65
CA TYR A 96 6.93 -9.07 -8.57
C TYR A 96 7.81 -7.84 -8.30
N TYR A 97 7.24 -6.78 -7.74
CA TYR A 97 7.92 -5.50 -7.48
C TYR A 97 7.63 -5.01 -6.06
N PRO A 98 8.13 -5.70 -5.02
CA PRO A 98 7.83 -5.39 -3.61
C PRO A 98 8.34 -4.01 -3.15
N ASP A 99 9.35 -3.45 -3.82
CA ASP A 99 9.93 -2.15 -3.48
C ASP A 99 9.35 -0.99 -4.31
N ASN A 100 8.20 -1.21 -4.96
CA ASN A 100 7.56 -0.20 -5.78
C ASN A 100 6.46 0.55 -5.00
N ALA A 101 6.79 1.71 -4.42
CA ALA A 101 5.88 2.55 -3.67
C ALA A 101 4.57 2.89 -4.42
N ASN A 102 4.64 3.02 -5.75
CA ASN A 102 3.49 3.35 -6.58
C ASN A 102 2.41 2.24 -6.57
N LEU A 103 2.82 0.97 -6.50
CA LEU A 103 1.88 -0.16 -6.45
C LEU A 103 1.09 -0.17 -5.14
N TYR A 104 1.77 0.05 -4.02
CA TYR A 104 1.11 0.17 -2.71
C TYR A 104 0.16 1.36 -2.66
N TYR A 105 0.53 2.48 -3.26
CA TYR A 105 -0.38 3.62 -3.41
C TYR A 105 -1.65 3.24 -4.17
N TYR A 106 -1.56 2.50 -5.27
CA TYR A 106 -2.75 2.04 -5.99
C TYR A 106 -3.58 1.04 -5.19
N VAL A 107 -2.96 0.13 -4.43
CA VAL A 107 -3.69 -0.76 -3.51
C VAL A 107 -4.46 0.06 -2.47
N ALA A 108 -3.83 1.10 -1.90
CA ALA A 108 -4.46 1.98 -0.92
C ALA A 108 -5.67 2.72 -1.49
N ILE A 109 -5.55 3.29 -2.70
CA ILE A 109 -6.66 3.96 -3.38
C ILE A 109 -7.82 2.99 -3.62
N CYS A 110 -7.54 1.81 -4.17
CA CYS A 110 -8.58 0.81 -4.43
C CYS A 110 -9.27 0.41 -3.13
N ALA A 111 -8.53 0.18 -2.05
CA ALA A 111 -9.09 -0.15 -0.75
C ALA A 111 -9.95 1.00 -0.19
N GLY A 112 -9.53 2.25 -0.32
CA GLY A 112 -10.33 3.42 0.05
C GLY A 112 -11.68 3.45 -0.69
N TYR A 113 -11.69 3.26 -2.01
CA TYR A 113 -12.94 3.19 -2.78
C TYR A 113 -13.80 2.00 -2.37
N MET A 114 -13.21 0.82 -2.12
CA MET A 114 -13.94 -0.36 -1.65
C MET A 114 -14.61 -0.12 -0.29
N ALA A 115 -13.97 0.64 0.60
CA ALA A 115 -14.55 1.00 1.89
C ALA A 115 -15.86 1.81 1.76
N HIS A 116 -16.01 2.60 0.71
CA HIS A 116 -17.22 3.38 0.44
C HIS A 116 -18.30 2.57 -0.28
N THR A 117 -17.91 1.70 -1.22
CA THR A 117 -18.89 0.92 -2.02
C THR A 117 -19.62 -0.16 -1.21
N GLU A 118 -18.99 -0.70 -0.15
CA GLU A 118 -19.62 -1.73 0.71
C GLU A 118 -20.79 -1.20 1.55
N LEU A 119 -20.92 0.12 1.71
CA LEU A 119 -22.02 0.72 2.49
C LEU A 119 -23.37 0.71 1.75
N ASP A 120 -23.34 0.66 0.41
CA ASP A 120 -24.56 0.84 -0.39
C ASP A 120 -25.30 -0.49 -0.70
N TYR A 121 -24.70 -1.64 -0.45
CA TYR A 121 -25.18 -2.91 -0.99
C TYR A 121 -25.84 -3.88 0.01
N GLU A 122 -25.64 -3.77 1.33
CA GLU A 122 -26.18 -4.74 2.29
C GLU A 122 -27.21 -4.12 3.26
N GLY A 123 -28.49 -4.23 2.91
CA GLY A 123 -29.61 -4.02 3.83
C GLY A 123 -29.74 -5.03 4.98
N ASN A 124 -28.76 -5.92 5.16
CA ASN A 124 -28.72 -6.94 6.20
C ASN A 124 -27.47 -6.83 7.07
N GLY A 125 -27.61 -6.13 8.19
CA GLY A 125 -26.68 -6.15 9.30
C GLY A 125 -25.58 -5.06 9.25
N ALA A 126 -25.91 -3.88 9.78
CA ALA A 126 -24.97 -2.76 9.94
C ALA A 126 -23.59 -3.15 10.53
N SER A 127 -23.52 -4.24 11.29
CA SER A 127 -22.29 -4.74 11.89
C SER A 127 -21.31 -5.35 10.86
N SER A 128 -21.80 -6.11 9.88
CA SER A 128 -20.93 -6.76 8.87
C SER A 128 -20.35 -5.74 7.90
N ALA A 129 -21.16 -4.80 7.41
CA ALA A 129 -20.71 -3.74 6.51
C ALA A 129 -19.68 -2.82 7.19
N ALA A 130 -19.90 -2.45 8.46
CA ALA A 130 -18.96 -1.64 9.23
C ALA A 130 -17.61 -2.33 9.42
N ILE A 131 -17.61 -3.65 9.69
CA ILE A 131 -16.37 -4.44 9.80
C ILE A 131 -15.63 -4.48 8.46
N LYS A 132 -16.34 -4.74 7.36
CA LYS A 132 -15.74 -4.74 6.03
C LYS A 132 -15.16 -3.37 5.67
N LYS A 133 -15.91 -2.29 5.89
CA LYS A 133 -15.41 -0.92 5.71
C LYS A 133 -14.11 -0.71 6.48
N MET A 134 -14.10 -1.03 7.77
CA MET A 134 -12.91 -0.86 8.61
C MET A 134 -11.73 -1.68 8.11
N ASN A 135 -11.94 -2.91 7.65
CA ASN A 135 -10.88 -3.74 7.08
C ASN A 135 -10.27 -3.12 5.82
N TYR A 136 -11.10 -2.53 4.94
CA TYR A 136 -10.60 -1.82 3.76
C TYR A 136 -9.86 -0.53 4.13
N LEU A 137 -10.36 0.24 5.11
CA LEU A 137 -9.67 1.44 5.59
C LEU A 137 -8.30 1.10 6.20
N LYS A 138 -8.22 0.02 7.00
CA LYS A 138 -6.94 -0.48 7.54
C LYS A 138 -5.99 -0.99 6.46
N LEU A 139 -6.52 -1.64 5.42
CA LEU A 139 -5.71 -2.02 4.25
C LEU A 139 -5.16 -0.78 3.53
N ALA A 140 -5.98 0.27 3.37
CA ALA A 140 -5.55 1.53 2.76
C ALA A 140 -4.45 2.19 3.60
N GLU A 141 -4.64 2.31 4.91
CA GLU A 141 -3.65 2.84 5.86
C GLU A 141 -2.31 2.12 5.73
N ASN A 142 -2.30 0.79 5.89
CA ASN A 142 -1.09 -0.02 5.81
C ASN A 142 -0.39 0.13 4.45
N SER A 143 -1.16 0.20 3.37
CA SER A 143 -0.61 0.33 2.02
C SER A 143 0.00 1.73 1.80
N TYR A 144 -0.63 2.81 2.27
CA TYR A 144 -0.01 4.14 2.24
C TYR A 144 1.26 4.20 3.08
N LEU A 145 1.25 3.65 4.29
CA LEU A 145 2.44 3.59 5.16
C LEU A 145 3.57 2.79 4.50
N GLN A 146 3.25 1.67 3.85
CA GLN A 146 4.25 0.90 3.10
C GLN A 146 4.81 1.70 1.92
N ALA A 147 3.98 2.43 1.16
CA ALA A 147 4.47 3.31 0.10
C ALA A 147 5.42 4.39 0.63
N ILE A 148 5.11 4.98 1.79
CA ILE A 148 5.94 5.99 2.45
C ILE A 148 7.22 5.39 3.02
N SER A 149 7.21 4.16 3.54
CA SER A 149 8.41 3.48 4.03
C SER A 149 9.42 3.21 2.91
N ILE A 150 8.93 2.84 1.72
CA ILE A 150 9.76 2.62 0.52
C ILE A 150 10.27 3.96 -0.03
N ASN A 151 9.40 4.94 -0.14
CA ASN A 151 9.75 6.29 -0.59
C ASN A 151 9.16 7.35 0.36
N PRO A 152 9.95 7.83 1.33
CA PRO A 152 9.49 8.82 2.31
C PRO A 152 8.98 10.14 1.71
N ASN A 153 9.33 10.44 0.47
CA ASN A 153 8.89 11.64 -0.26
C ASN A 153 7.81 11.35 -1.30
N TYR A 154 7.15 10.20 -1.22
CA TYR A 154 6.09 9.86 -2.16
C TYR A 154 4.82 10.69 -1.86
N TYR A 155 4.78 11.90 -2.43
CA TYR A 155 3.78 12.93 -2.12
C TYR A 155 2.33 12.45 -2.23
N ARG A 156 2.00 11.58 -3.20
CA ARG A 156 0.64 11.04 -3.36
C ARG A 156 0.19 10.21 -2.16
N ALA A 157 1.10 9.42 -1.59
CA ALA A 157 0.79 8.62 -0.40
C ALA A 157 0.72 9.50 0.85
N LEU A 158 1.58 10.53 0.96
CA LEU A 158 1.52 11.50 2.05
C LEU A 158 0.17 12.24 2.10
N TYR A 159 -0.33 12.68 0.96
CA TYR A 159 -1.65 13.30 0.87
C TYR A 159 -2.76 12.29 1.17
N GLY A 160 -2.71 11.10 0.54
CA GLY A 160 -3.73 10.07 0.69
C GLY A 160 -3.90 9.60 2.13
N ILE A 161 -2.81 9.39 2.88
CA ILE A 161 -2.89 8.99 4.29
C ILE A 161 -3.38 10.14 5.18
N GLY A 162 -3.00 11.39 4.87
CA GLY A 162 -3.49 12.57 5.56
C GLY A 162 -5.02 12.70 5.43
N VAL A 163 -5.54 12.57 4.20
CA VAL A 163 -6.99 12.57 3.93
C VAL A 163 -7.69 11.42 4.67
N LEU A 164 -7.09 10.23 4.64
CA LEU A 164 -7.64 9.04 5.32
C LEU A 164 -7.78 9.27 6.84
N TYR A 165 -6.75 9.82 7.49
CA TYR A 165 -6.80 10.11 8.92
C TYR A 165 -7.83 11.19 9.28
N VAL A 166 -7.92 12.27 8.50
CA VAL A 166 -8.86 13.36 8.78
C VAL A 166 -10.31 12.93 8.58
N PHE A 167 -10.63 12.24 7.49
CA PHE A 167 -12.03 12.04 7.09
C PHE A 167 -12.59 10.67 7.45
N GLU A 168 -11.76 9.63 7.54
CA GLU A 168 -12.23 8.28 7.80
C GLU A 168 -11.97 7.81 9.24
N PHE A 169 -10.85 8.21 9.83
CA PHE A 169 -10.50 7.80 11.18
C PHE A 169 -10.76 8.88 12.24
N GLY A 170 -10.86 10.18 11.85
CA GLY A 170 -10.94 11.28 12.80
C GLY A 170 -9.68 11.44 13.64
N GLU A 171 -8.53 11.02 13.12
CA GLU A 171 -7.22 11.04 13.79
C GLU A 171 -6.40 12.23 13.28
N ASP A 172 -6.94 13.45 13.46
CA ASP A 172 -6.38 14.70 12.92
C ASP A 172 -4.92 14.93 13.34
N GLU A 173 -4.55 14.60 14.56
CA GLU A 173 -3.16 14.72 15.05
C GLU A 173 -2.19 13.87 14.24
N LYS A 174 -2.60 12.65 13.82
CA LYS A 174 -1.79 11.79 12.99
C LYS A 174 -1.68 12.29 11.55
N ALA A 175 -2.70 12.99 11.05
CA ALA A 175 -2.72 13.52 9.69
C ALA A 175 -1.72 14.66 9.49
N ILE A 176 -1.56 15.53 10.50
CA ILE A 176 -0.77 16.76 10.42
C ILE A 176 0.64 16.54 9.84
N PRO A 177 1.51 15.66 10.38
CA PRO A 177 2.87 15.52 9.90
C PRO A 177 2.97 15.07 8.44
N TYR A 178 2.02 14.29 7.96
CA TYR A 178 2.00 13.84 6.56
C TYR A 178 1.57 14.96 5.61
N LEU A 179 0.55 15.75 6.01
CA LEU A 179 0.07 16.89 5.22
C LEU A 179 1.06 18.06 5.22
N GLU A 180 1.72 18.35 6.34
CA GLU A 180 2.81 19.33 6.41
C GLU A 180 3.96 18.92 5.47
N LYS A 181 4.35 17.66 5.52
CA LYS A 181 5.39 17.11 4.63
C LYS A 181 4.97 17.16 3.16
N PHE A 182 3.72 16.87 2.83
CA PHE A 182 3.19 17.03 1.48
C PHE A 182 3.29 18.48 1.03
N LEU A 183 2.78 19.42 1.83
CA LEU A 183 2.79 20.85 1.50
C LEU A 183 4.18 21.48 1.49
N SER A 184 5.19 20.85 2.10
CA SER A 184 6.57 21.32 1.97
C SER A 184 7.12 21.23 0.55
N THR A 185 6.54 20.34 -0.29
CA THR A 185 6.90 20.17 -1.69
C THR A 185 5.82 20.67 -2.65
N GLN A 186 4.54 20.53 -2.29
CA GLN A 186 3.38 20.94 -3.07
C GLN A 186 2.81 22.25 -2.53
N LEU A 187 3.61 23.31 -2.58
CA LEU A 187 3.39 24.60 -1.90
C LEU A 187 2.09 25.33 -2.28
N LYS A 188 1.46 24.99 -3.40
CA LYS A 188 0.26 25.66 -3.95
C LYS A 188 -0.97 24.74 -4.00
N ASP A 189 -0.90 23.56 -3.41
CA ASP A 189 -2.03 22.63 -3.38
C ASP A 189 -3.07 23.10 -2.35
N THR A 190 -4.08 23.79 -2.85
CA THR A 190 -5.13 24.37 -2.01
C THR A 190 -6.04 23.32 -1.37
N ASP A 191 -6.22 22.15 -2.01
CA ASP A 191 -7.04 21.09 -1.43
C ASP A 191 -6.33 20.49 -0.21
N ALA A 192 -5.04 20.26 -0.28
CA ALA A 192 -4.26 19.82 0.85
C ALA A 192 -4.21 20.89 1.98
N MET A 193 -4.19 22.19 1.61
CA MET A 193 -4.29 23.27 2.61
C MET A 193 -5.62 23.23 3.35
N PHE A 194 -6.74 23.01 2.68
CA PHE A 194 -8.04 22.84 3.33
C PHE A 194 -8.06 21.66 4.29
N VAL A 195 -7.52 20.51 3.87
CA VAL A 195 -7.47 19.31 4.71
C VAL A 195 -6.60 19.55 5.95
N LEU A 196 -5.42 20.17 5.78
CA LEU A 196 -4.54 20.47 6.90
C LEU A 196 -5.13 21.55 7.82
N ALA A 197 -5.78 22.57 7.27
CA ALA A 197 -6.44 23.61 8.07
C ALA A 197 -7.57 23.00 8.92
N ARG A 198 -8.32 22.04 8.39
CA ARG A 198 -9.32 21.29 9.17
C ARG A 198 -8.66 20.51 10.32
N ALA A 199 -7.55 19.79 10.06
CA ALA A 199 -6.82 19.06 11.08
C ALA A 199 -6.27 19.99 12.17
N TYR A 200 -5.76 21.16 11.79
CA TYR A 200 -5.34 22.17 12.76
C TYR A 200 -6.50 22.72 13.59
N TYR A 201 -7.65 22.97 12.95
CA TYR A 201 -8.86 23.42 13.68
C TYR A 201 -9.28 22.39 14.72
N SER A 202 -9.40 21.12 14.35
CA SER A 202 -9.81 20.03 15.24
C SER A 202 -8.82 19.79 16.40
N THR A 203 -7.56 20.18 16.22
CA THR A 203 -6.50 20.07 17.23
C THR A 203 -6.20 21.39 17.97
N TYR A 204 -7.12 22.37 17.88
CA TYR A 204 -7.03 23.67 18.51
C TYR A 204 -5.82 24.53 18.12
N GLN A 205 -5.20 24.25 16.96
CA GLN A 205 -4.09 25.03 16.40
C GLN A 205 -4.63 26.15 15.49
N TYR A 206 -5.47 27.03 16.05
CA TYR A 206 -6.27 28.00 15.31
C TYR A 206 -5.44 28.96 14.45
N GLU A 207 -4.31 29.47 14.95
CA GLU A 207 -3.45 30.41 14.21
C GLU A 207 -2.88 29.75 12.93
N LYS A 208 -2.52 28.46 13.02
CA LYS A 208 -2.04 27.72 11.84
C LYS A 208 -3.15 27.49 10.82
N ALA A 209 -4.37 27.17 11.27
CA ALA A 209 -5.52 27.03 10.39
C ALA A 209 -5.83 28.34 9.65
N VAL A 210 -5.86 29.48 10.37
CA VAL A 210 -6.07 30.81 9.80
C VAL A 210 -4.99 31.12 8.75
N SER A 211 -3.72 30.88 9.07
CA SER A 211 -2.60 31.11 8.14
C SER A 211 -2.74 30.35 6.82
N LEU A 212 -3.25 29.10 6.86
CA LEU A 212 -3.50 28.33 5.65
C LEU A 212 -4.66 28.90 4.82
N TYR A 213 -5.76 29.32 5.47
CA TYR A 213 -6.86 29.99 4.77
C TYR A 213 -6.42 31.30 4.13
N ASP A 214 -5.59 32.09 4.81
CA ASP A 214 -5.03 33.31 4.24
C ASP A 214 -4.20 33.02 2.99
N LYS A 215 -3.39 31.98 3.04
CA LYS A 215 -2.59 31.52 1.89
C LYS A 215 -3.47 31.08 0.72
N ILE A 216 -4.58 30.37 0.97
CA ILE A 216 -5.54 29.99 -0.07
C ILE A 216 -6.16 31.23 -0.72
N ILE A 217 -6.57 32.23 0.10
CA ILE A 217 -7.15 33.48 -0.37
C ILE A 217 -6.15 34.26 -1.23
N GLU A 218 -4.89 34.30 -0.82
CA GLU A 218 -3.80 34.93 -1.57
C GLU A 218 -3.52 34.26 -2.92
N LEU A 219 -3.54 32.92 -2.97
CA LEU A 219 -3.33 32.13 -4.18
C LEU A 219 -4.45 32.28 -5.21
N LYS A 220 -5.66 32.65 -4.78
CA LYS A 220 -6.83 32.87 -5.66
C LYS A 220 -7.08 31.73 -6.64
N PRO A 221 -7.19 30.46 -6.23
CA PRO A 221 -7.33 29.32 -7.13
C PRO A 221 -8.59 29.42 -8.01
N ASN A 222 -9.71 29.76 -7.41
CA ASN A 222 -10.99 30.14 -8.04
C ASN A 222 -11.88 30.87 -7.02
N ALA A 223 -12.99 31.48 -7.46
CA ALA A 223 -13.88 32.26 -6.61
C ALA A 223 -14.52 31.41 -5.50
N GLU A 224 -14.93 30.19 -5.80
CA GLU A 224 -15.57 29.28 -4.87
C GLU A 224 -14.63 28.90 -3.71
N LYS A 225 -13.40 28.45 -3.98
CA LYS A 225 -12.40 28.13 -2.97
C LYS A 225 -12.01 29.34 -2.11
N VAL A 226 -11.95 30.54 -2.72
CA VAL A 226 -11.69 31.78 -1.98
C VAL A 226 -12.82 32.07 -1.00
N GLN A 227 -14.07 31.97 -1.44
CA GLN A 227 -15.24 32.16 -0.58
C GLN A 227 -15.30 31.12 0.52
N GLU A 228 -15.03 29.86 0.23
CA GLU A 228 -14.96 28.78 1.21
C GLU A 228 -13.86 29.04 2.27
N ALA A 229 -12.67 29.43 1.82
CA ALA A 229 -11.56 29.76 2.72
C ALA A 229 -11.90 30.94 3.63
N GLN A 230 -12.57 31.99 3.12
CA GLN A 230 -13.02 33.12 3.91
C GLN A 230 -14.05 32.69 4.97
N ALA A 231 -15.04 31.88 4.58
CA ALA A 231 -16.08 31.40 5.50
C ALA A 231 -15.48 30.50 6.61
N ASN A 232 -14.58 29.59 6.23
CA ASN A 232 -13.93 28.71 7.19
C ASN A 232 -12.98 29.47 8.12
N LYS A 233 -12.23 30.46 7.60
CA LYS A 233 -11.42 31.36 8.44
C LYS A 233 -12.24 32.08 9.49
N SER A 234 -13.40 32.62 9.12
CA SER A 234 -14.31 33.30 10.08
C SER A 234 -14.75 32.37 11.20
N LYS A 235 -15.14 31.14 10.87
CA LYS A 235 -15.50 30.12 11.89
C LYS A 235 -14.35 29.78 12.84
N VAL A 236 -13.11 29.71 12.34
CA VAL A 236 -11.93 29.44 13.18
C VAL A 236 -11.69 30.61 14.14
N LEU A 237 -11.79 31.86 13.65
CA LEU A 237 -11.62 33.04 14.48
C LEU A 237 -12.71 33.14 15.56
N GLU A 238 -13.97 32.82 15.25
CA GLU A 238 -15.06 32.77 16.24
C GLU A 238 -14.77 31.70 17.32
N ALA A 239 -14.30 30.51 16.94
CA ALA A 239 -13.98 29.43 17.88
C ALA A 239 -12.77 29.76 18.78
N GLN A 240 -11.83 30.58 18.33
CA GLN A 240 -10.67 31.00 19.10
C GLN A 240 -11.01 31.88 20.27
N TYR A 241 -12.14 32.62 20.22
CA TYR A 241 -12.58 33.57 21.25
C TYR A 241 -13.70 33.04 22.17
N GLN A 242 -14.09 31.76 21.99
CA GLN A 242 -15.04 31.08 22.89
C GLN A 242 -14.29 30.24 23.93
#